data_36da02ae4b6fe5d85e61e7100c597927
#
_entry.id   36da02ae4b6fe5d85e61e7100c597927
#
_cell.length_a   1.000
_cell.length_b   1.000
_cell.length_c   1.000
_cell.angle_alpha   90.00
_cell.angle_beta   90.00
_cell.angle_gamma   90.00
#
_symmetry.space_group_name_H-M   'P 1'
#
loop_
_entity.id
_entity.type
_entity.pdbx_description
1 polymer ?
#
loop_
_entity_poly.entity_id
_entity_poly.type
_entity_poly.pdbx_seq_one_letter_code
_entity_poly.pdbx_strand_id
1 'polypeptide(L)'
;MDKKKVIIIGAGPAGLTAAYELLKDNDNKYEVIVLEESNEIGGISRTVKYNGNRMDIGGHRFFSKDKIVMNFWEDLMPLQGENSFDDEKLRKRKNIKPWRAKSGKRRQCNACKK
;
A
#
# COMPACT_ATOMS: atom_id res chain seq x y z
N MET A 1 28.18 8.68 -19.74
CA MET A 1 26.89 9.07 -20.35
C MET A 1 26.14 9.93 -19.41
N ASP A 2 25.65 11.07 -19.86
CA ASP A 2 24.84 11.96 -19.01
C ASP A 2 23.49 11.32 -18.72
N LYS A 3 23.15 11.23 -17.41
CA LYS A 3 21.86 10.72 -16.99
C LYS A 3 20.76 11.73 -17.28
N LYS A 4 19.62 11.27 -17.76
CA LYS A 4 18.45 12.12 -17.92
C LYS A 4 17.84 12.42 -16.54
N LYS A 5 17.67 13.69 -16.20
CA LYS A 5 17.01 14.11 -14.97
C LYS A 5 15.50 14.02 -15.10
N VAL A 6 14.86 13.36 -14.15
CA VAL A 6 13.41 13.24 -14.04
C VAL A 6 12.99 13.80 -12.69
N ILE A 7 12.08 14.76 -12.70
CA ILE A 7 11.52 15.34 -11.47
C ILE A 7 10.09 14.85 -11.32
N ILE A 8 9.79 14.27 -10.17
CA ILE A 8 8.45 13.78 -9.80
C ILE A 8 7.95 14.67 -8.66
N ILE A 9 6.76 15.21 -8.81
CA ILE A 9 6.12 16.05 -7.81
C ILE A 9 5.10 15.21 -7.05
N GLY A 10 5.33 15.06 -5.74
CA GLY A 10 4.52 14.27 -4.82
C GLY A 10 5.11 12.87 -4.55
N ALA A 11 5.36 12.56 -3.27
CA ALA A 11 5.82 11.26 -2.79
C ALA A 11 4.67 10.38 -2.26
N GLY A 12 3.50 10.46 -2.90
CA GLY A 12 2.41 9.52 -2.70
C GLY A 12 2.62 8.22 -3.48
N PRO A 13 1.68 7.26 -3.42
CA PRO A 13 1.81 5.97 -4.09
C PRO A 13 2.14 6.08 -5.58
N ALA A 14 1.49 6.99 -6.30
CA ALA A 14 1.72 7.19 -7.73
C ALA A 14 3.15 7.67 -8.03
N GLY A 15 3.62 8.70 -7.31
CA GLY A 15 4.96 9.25 -7.52
C GLY A 15 6.06 8.26 -7.15
N LEU A 16 5.89 7.54 -6.05
CA LEU A 16 6.85 6.51 -5.62
C LEU A 16 6.89 5.33 -6.59
N THR A 17 5.74 4.89 -7.12
CA THR A 17 5.69 3.84 -8.15
C THR A 17 6.37 4.28 -9.44
N ALA A 18 6.12 5.52 -9.88
CA ALA A 18 6.80 6.07 -11.06
C ALA A 18 8.32 6.13 -10.88
N ALA A 19 8.80 6.56 -9.70
CA ALA A 19 10.22 6.58 -9.38
C ALA A 19 10.81 5.15 -9.39
N TYR A 20 10.10 4.19 -8.81
CA TYR A 20 10.52 2.80 -8.77
C TYR A 20 10.65 2.21 -10.18
N GLU A 21 9.65 2.38 -11.04
CA GLU A 21 9.67 1.86 -12.41
C GLU A 21 10.79 2.48 -13.25
N LEU A 22 11.10 3.78 -13.08
CA LEU A 22 12.21 4.43 -13.76
C LEU A 22 13.59 3.92 -13.30
N LEU A 23 13.70 3.44 -12.07
CA LEU A 23 14.95 2.96 -11.46
C LEU A 23 15.10 1.45 -11.50
N LYS A 24 14.03 0.70 -11.79
CA LYS A 24 13.99 -0.77 -11.79
C LYS A 24 14.96 -1.38 -12.81
N ASP A 25 15.00 -0.80 -13.98
CA ASP A 25 15.96 -1.19 -15.00
C ASP A 25 17.31 -0.54 -14.67
N ASN A 26 18.24 -1.32 -14.14
CA ASN A 26 19.58 -0.91 -13.67
C ASN A 26 20.47 -0.22 -14.74
N ASP A 27 19.88 0.27 -15.82
CA ASP A 27 20.57 0.91 -16.94
C ASP A 27 21.21 2.26 -16.62
N ASN A 28 21.08 2.74 -15.37
CA ASN A 28 21.64 4.01 -14.90
C ASN A 28 21.29 5.22 -15.81
N LYS A 29 20.20 5.11 -16.58
CA LYS A 29 19.78 6.11 -17.58
C LYS A 29 19.20 7.37 -16.95
N TYR A 30 18.58 7.23 -15.77
CA TYR A 30 17.83 8.29 -15.13
C TYR A 30 18.42 8.68 -13.77
N GLU A 31 18.39 9.98 -13.50
CA GLU A 31 18.54 10.56 -12.17
C GLU A 31 17.14 11.02 -11.75
N VAL A 32 16.53 10.31 -10.79
CA VAL A 32 15.15 10.58 -10.37
C VAL A 32 15.16 11.39 -9.10
N ILE A 33 14.47 12.54 -9.12
CA ILE A 33 14.30 13.43 -7.96
C ILE A 33 12.82 13.49 -7.65
N VAL A 34 12.45 13.10 -6.43
CA VAL A 34 11.06 13.18 -5.94
C VAL A 34 10.95 14.36 -4.99
N LEU A 35 10.05 15.29 -5.29
CA LEU A 35 9.75 16.45 -4.48
C LEU A 35 8.44 16.20 -3.72
N GLU A 36 8.45 16.42 -2.41
CA GLU A 36 7.29 16.29 -1.54
C GLU A 36 7.09 17.57 -0.74
N GLU A 37 5.86 18.06 -0.66
CA GLU A 37 5.52 19.29 0.06
C GLU A 37 5.55 19.08 1.58
N SER A 38 5.12 17.89 2.03
CA SER A 38 5.08 17.56 3.46
C SER A 38 6.39 16.95 3.95
N ASN A 39 6.56 16.91 5.27
CA ASN A 39 7.72 16.25 5.89
C ASN A 39 7.63 14.72 5.90
N GLU A 40 6.54 14.15 5.36
CA GLU A 40 6.27 12.72 5.37
C GLU A 40 5.92 12.22 3.97
N ILE A 41 6.45 11.06 3.61
CA ILE A 41 6.13 10.37 2.35
C ILE A 41 4.91 9.47 2.51
N GLY A 42 4.33 9.03 1.39
CA GLY A 42 3.22 8.07 1.35
C GLY A 42 1.86 8.67 1.01
N GLY A 43 1.71 10.00 1.07
CA GLY A 43 0.47 10.67 0.70
C GLY A 43 -0.75 10.08 1.43
N ILE A 44 -1.77 9.68 0.69
CA ILE A 44 -2.99 9.07 1.25
C ILE A 44 -2.76 7.69 1.90
N SER A 45 -1.67 7.01 1.56
CA SER A 45 -1.33 5.69 2.11
C SER A 45 -0.44 5.75 3.34
N ARG A 46 -0.16 6.94 3.86
CA ARG A 46 0.70 7.08 5.05
C ARG A 46 -0.01 6.68 6.33
N THR A 47 0.77 6.17 7.26
CA THR A 47 0.35 5.87 8.63
C THR A 47 0.83 6.98 9.56
N VAL A 48 -0.09 7.65 10.24
CA VAL A 48 0.24 8.68 11.24
C VAL A 48 0.33 8.08 12.64
N LYS A 49 1.16 8.69 13.46
CA LYS A 49 1.28 8.35 14.88
C LYS A 49 0.65 9.46 15.72
N TYR A 50 -0.28 9.09 16.60
CA TYR A 50 -0.89 10.01 17.53
C TYR A 50 -1.05 9.34 18.90
N ASN A 51 -0.55 9.97 19.95
CA ASN A 51 -0.60 9.44 21.32
C ASN A 51 -0.17 7.97 21.46
N GLY A 52 0.94 7.60 20.78
CA GLY A 52 1.46 6.22 20.79
C GLY A 52 0.71 5.22 19.90
N ASN A 53 -0.41 5.62 19.31
CA ASN A 53 -1.18 4.80 18.39
C ASN A 53 -0.80 5.09 16.94
N ARG A 54 -0.90 4.06 16.07
CA ARG A 54 -0.73 4.18 14.63
C ARG A 54 -2.10 4.11 13.96
N MET A 55 -2.32 5.03 13.00
CA MET A 55 -3.55 5.10 12.24
C MET A 55 -3.24 5.36 10.78
N ASP A 56 -3.81 4.58 9.89
CA ASP A 56 -3.73 4.81 8.46
C ASP A 56 -4.73 5.90 8.06
N ILE A 57 -4.28 6.90 7.28
CA ILE A 57 -5.13 8.01 6.84
C ILE A 57 -6.09 7.53 5.75
N GLY A 58 -5.61 6.66 4.85
CA GLY A 58 -6.37 6.11 3.74
C GLY A 58 -6.91 4.72 3.98
N GLY A 59 -7.27 4.06 2.89
CA GLY A 59 -7.69 2.66 2.92
C GLY A 59 -6.54 1.76 3.35
N HIS A 60 -6.75 0.96 4.39
CA HIS A 60 -5.77 0.00 4.93
C HIS A 60 -5.85 -1.39 4.27
N ARG A 61 -6.63 -1.52 3.21
CA ARG A 61 -6.73 -2.77 2.43
C ARG A 61 -6.37 -2.49 0.99
N PHE A 62 -5.35 -3.19 0.52
CA PHE A 62 -5.02 -3.18 -0.89
C PHE A 62 -5.86 -4.22 -1.62
N PHE A 63 -6.46 -3.83 -2.72
CA PHE A 63 -7.20 -4.72 -3.61
C PHE A 63 -7.14 -4.21 -5.04
N SER A 64 -6.73 -5.05 -5.96
CA SER A 64 -6.82 -4.80 -7.40
C SER A 64 -7.42 -6.01 -8.11
N LYS A 65 -8.14 -5.78 -9.22
CA LYS A 65 -8.55 -6.83 -10.15
C LYS A 65 -7.47 -7.13 -11.17
N ASP A 66 -6.52 -6.22 -11.32
CA ASP A 66 -5.42 -6.36 -12.24
C ASP A 66 -4.31 -7.23 -11.61
N LYS A 67 -3.98 -8.33 -12.30
CA LYS A 67 -2.95 -9.28 -11.84
C LYS A 67 -1.55 -8.67 -11.88
N ILE A 68 -1.27 -7.76 -12.82
CA ILE A 68 0.04 -7.10 -12.92
C ILE A 68 0.27 -6.27 -11.67
N VAL A 69 -0.75 -5.50 -11.26
CA VAL A 69 -0.71 -4.67 -10.05
C VAL A 69 -0.61 -5.53 -8.79
N MET A 70 -1.32 -6.67 -8.73
CA MET A 70 -1.23 -7.59 -7.59
C MET A 70 0.15 -8.21 -7.48
N ASN A 71 0.72 -8.73 -8.57
CA ASN A 71 2.05 -9.32 -8.57
C ASN A 71 3.12 -8.29 -8.16
N PHE A 72 3.05 -7.07 -8.72
CA PHE A 72 3.95 -5.97 -8.34
C PHE A 72 3.91 -5.70 -6.83
N TRP A 73 2.72 -5.72 -6.24
CA TRP A 73 2.54 -5.48 -4.82
C TRP A 73 3.08 -6.63 -3.96
N GLU A 74 2.85 -7.87 -4.37
CA GLU A 74 3.35 -9.07 -3.69
C GLU A 74 4.87 -9.19 -3.78
N ASP A 75 5.48 -8.72 -4.89
CA ASP A 75 6.94 -8.66 -5.05
C ASP A 75 7.58 -7.65 -4.08
N LEU A 76 6.93 -6.49 -3.86
CA LEU A 76 7.42 -5.46 -2.94
C LEU A 76 7.13 -5.78 -1.47
N MET A 77 5.96 -6.34 -1.21
CA MET A 77 5.49 -6.68 0.13
C MET A 77 4.90 -8.09 0.13
N PRO A 78 5.74 -9.12 0.24
CA PRO A 78 5.29 -10.52 0.26
C PRO A 78 4.25 -10.74 1.37
N LEU A 79 3.27 -11.59 1.08
CA LEU A 79 2.30 -12.01 2.08
C LEU A 79 3.02 -12.64 3.27
N GLN A 80 2.62 -12.26 4.46
CA GLN A 80 3.16 -12.83 5.68
C GLN A 80 2.80 -14.33 5.76
N GLY A 81 3.81 -15.20 5.65
CA GLY A 81 3.62 -16.66 5.68
C GLY A 81 3.22 -17.18 7.06
N GLU A 82 3.77 -16.59 8.10
CA GLU A 82 3.48 -16.94 9.49
C GLU A 82 2.85 -15.76 10.23
N ASN A 83 1.92 -16.06 11.15
CA ASN A 83 1.30 -15.03 11.98
C ASN A 83 2.35 -14.42 12.90
N SER A 84 2.37 -13.09 12.98
CA SER A 84 3.19 -12.41 13.98
C SER A 84 2.68 -12.71 15.40
N PHE A 85 3.54 -12.50 16.39
CA PHE A 85 3.15 -12.63 17.81
C PHE A 85 1.93 -11.75 18.16
N ASP A 86 1.80 -10.60 17.54
CA ASP A 86 0.67 -9.69 17.75
C ASP A 86 -0.62 -10.23 17.12
N ASP A 87 -0.53 -10.91 15.98
CA ASP A 87 -1.68 -11.57 15.34
C ASP A 87 -2.20 -12.72 16.19
N GLU A 88 -1.32 -13.50 16.79
CA GLU A 88 -1.71 -14.57 17.73
C GLU A 88 -2.39 -14.01 18.98
N LYS A 89 -1.88 -12.89 19.49
CA LYS A 89 -2.43 -12.21 20.66
C LYS A 89 -3.83 -11.64 20.36
N LEU A 90 -4.04 -11.08 19.18
CA LEU A 90 -5.34 -10.59 18.71
C LEU A 90 -6.33 -11.73 18.47
N ARG A 91 -5.88 -12.86 17.92
CA ARG A 91 -6.70 -14.08 17.77
C ARG A 91 -7.22 -14.60 19.11
N LYS A 92 -6.33 -14.69 20.11
CA LYS A 92 -6.70 -15.14 21.46
C LYS A 92 -7.71 -14.20 22.13
N ARG A 93 -7.61 -12.89 21.87
CA ARG A 93 -8.53 -11.89 22.47
C ARG A 93 -9.94 -11.86 21.87
N LYS A 94 -10.09 -12.16 20.58
CA LYS A 94 -11.35 -11.89 19.87
C LYS A 94 -12.09 -13.10 19.35
N ASN A 95 -11.58 -14.35 19.52
CA ASN A 95 -12.21 -15.55 18.93
C ASN A 95 -12.61 -15.34 17.45
N ILE A 96 -11.80 -14.53 16.73
CA ILE A 96 -12.10 -14.15 15.36
C ILE A 96 -11.76 -15.32 14.46
N LYS A 97 -12.79 -15.98 13.92
CA LYS A 97 -12.62 -16.94 12.83
C LYS A 97 -11.90 -16.23 11.67
N PRO A 98 -10.85 -16.85 11.07
CA PRO A 98 -10.18 -16.24 9.92
C PRO A 98 -11.21 -15.90 8.87
N TRP A 99 -11.14 -14.68 8.34
CA TRP A 99 -12.03 -14.23 7.28
C TRP A 99 -11.77 -15.09 6.04
N ARG A 100 -12.64 -16.07 5.78
CA ARG A 100 -12.67 -16.77 4.50
C ARG A 100 -13.41 -15.86 3.54
N ALA A 101 -12.74 -15.43 2.48
CA ALA A 101 -13.39 -14.84 1.33
C ALA A 101 -14.44 -15.82 0.80
N LYS A 102 -15.71 -15.62 1.15
CA LYS A 102 -16.81 -16.32 0.50
C LYS A 102 -16.92 -15.73 -0.90
N SER A 103 -16.50 -16.51 -1.88
CA SER A 103 -16.84 -16.24 -3.28
C SER A 103 -18.37 -16.14 -3.39
N GLY A 104 -18.86 -14.99 -3.87
CA GLY A 104 -20.20 -14.86 -4.39
C GLY A 104 -21.29 -14.57 -3.37
N LYS A 105 -21.64 -13.33 -3.31
CA LYS A 105 -22.97 -12.66 -3.37
C LYS A 105 -22.83 -11.31 -2.70
N ARG A 106 -22.93 -10.25 -3.50
CA ARG A 106 -23.12 -8.87 -3.00
C ARG A 106 -24.36 -8.87 -2.11
N ARG A 107 -24.17 -8.62 -0.83
CA ARG A 107 -25.29 -8.17 -0.01
C ARG A 107 -25.52 -6.70 -0.37
N GLN A 108 -26.64 -6.41 -1.02
CA GLN A 108 -27.10 -5.04 -1.15
C GLN A 108 -27.29 -4.47 0.26
N CYS A 109 -26.62 -3.34 0.50
CA CYS A 109 -26.85 -2.58 1.71
C CYS A 109 -28.22 -1.92 1.60
N ASN A 110 -29.20 -2.33 2.41
CA ASN A 110 -30.53 -1.75 2.44
C ASN A 110 -30.57 -0.32 3.01
N ALA A 111 -29.43 0.27 3.35
CA ALA A 111 -29.35 1.61 3.94
C ALA A 111 -29.20 2.76 2.91
N CYS A 112 -29.09 2.47 1.61
CA CYS A 112 -28.99 3.49 0.56
C CYS A 112 -30.30 3.73 -0.21
N LYS A 113 -31.46 3.60 0.47
CA LYS A 113 -32.73 4.09 -0.05
C LYS A 113 -33.18 5.25 0.85
N LYS A 114 -32.70 6.44 0.55
CA LYS A 114 -33.44 7.72 0.73
C LYS A 114 -32.88 8.74 -0.25
#